data_aee9e4859d693f27783ab2e2301d021d
#
_entry.id   aee9e4859d693f27783ab2e2301d021d
#
_cell.length_a   1.000
_cell.length_b   1.000
_cell.length_c   1.000
_cell.angle_alpha   90.00
_cell.angle_beta   90.00
_cell.angle_gamma   90.00
#
_symmetry.space_group_name_H-M   'P 1'
#
loop_
_entity.id
_entity.type
_entity.pdbx_description
1 polymer ?
#
loop_
_entity_poly.entity_id
_entity_poly.type
_entity_poly.pdbx_seq_one_letter_code
_entity_poly.pdbx_strand_id
1 'polypeptide(L)'
;MKTENFSRRRFIGTGMLAAAGMALASKTSFANSFFADKPNSLINGVQIGVITYSFRSMPGSVEQLLQYCKDCNINAIELMGDAAEAYAGAPKYTSGSTDFAAKMADWRMNAPMDKFAEIRKMYNDAGIKIYAWKPNALGSKNTDAEINYAFNAAGALGCTHVTVELPEDDELTQRLGDKATEHKIYVGYHAHTQATPTLWDTALRQSDYNAINLDIGHYVAGTSSSPVDFILKNSDRIVSMHIKDRKFKNGPNAPWGEGDTPIKEVLALMKKKKYKFPATIELEYNIPAGSDAVKEVIKCREYAKNALV
;
A
#
# COMPACT_ATOMS: atom_id res chain seq x y z
N MET A 1 32.67 -35.02 -65.30
CA MET A 1 31.91 -34.97 -64.06
C MET A 1 32.90 -34.89 -62.89
N LYS A 2 33.05 -33.71 -62.27
CA LYS A 2 33.88 -33.54 -61.08
C LYS A 2 32.96 -33.57 -59.86
N THR A 3 33.11 -34.55 -58.97
CA THR A 3 32.43 -34.72 -57.72
C THR A 3 33.13 -33.80 -56.69
N GLU A 4 32.44 -32.77 -56.18
CA GLU A 4 32.94 -31.98 -55.07
C GLU A 4 32.75 -32.76 -53.76
N ASN A 5 33.84 -33.03 -53.08
CA ASN A 5 33.86 -33.64 -51.75
C ASN A 5 33.48 -32.54 -50.70
N PHE A 6 32.28 -32.65 -50.11
CA PHE A 6 31.92 -31.85 -48.94
C PHE A 6 32.75 -32.26 -47.73
N SER A 7 33.64 -31.38 -47.30
CA SER A 7 34.52 -31.58 -46.15
C SER A 7 33.72 -31.59 -44.84
N ARG A 8 33.90 -32.64 -44.03
CA ARG A 8 33.32 -32.75 -42.66
C ARG A 8 33.61 -31.54 -41.74
N ARG A 9 34.68 -30.78 -42.04
CA ARG A 9 35.03 -29.55 -41.30
C ARG A 9 34.03 -28.38 -41.52
N ARG A 10 33.38 -28.32 -42.69
CA ARG A 10 32.40 -27.25 -42.99
C ARG A 10 31.05 -27.52 -42.29
N PHE A 11 30.69 -28.77 -42.09
CA PHE A 11 29.46 -29.12 -41.37
C PHE A 11 29.53 -28.83 -39.87
N ILE A 12 30.71 -29.06 -39.25
CA ILE A 12 30.91 -28.74 -37.81
C ILE A 12 30.91 -27.23 -37.55
N GLY A 13 31.48 -26.42 -38.47
CA GLY A 13 31.50 -24.98 -38.35
C GLY A 13 30.10 -24.33 -38.41
N THR A 14 29.24 -24.82 -39.31
CA THR A 14 27.87 -24.32 -39.45
C THR A 14 26.95 -24.76 -38.30
N GLY A 15 27.16 -25.96 -37.77
CA GLY A 15 26.40 -26.44 -36.59
C GLY A 15 26.74 -25.70 -35.29
N MET A 16 28.02 -25.36 -35.10
CA MET A 16 28.46 -24.58 -33.91
C MET A 16 27.97 -23.12 -33.93
N LEU A 17 27.88 -22.48 -35.09
CA LEU A 17 27.34 -21.12 -35.21
C LEU A 17 25.82 -21.08 -34.93
N ALA A 18 25.05 -22.08 -35.34
CA ALA A 18 23.64 -22.19 -35.06
C ALA A 18 23.37 -22.50 -33.55
N ALA A 19 24.21 -23.35 -32.95
CA ALA A 19 24.10 -23.65 -31.51
C ALA A 19 24.52 -22.45 -30.61
N ALA A 20 25.55 -21.70 -31.05
CA ALA A 20 25.98 -20.48 -30.34
C ALA A 20 24.95 -19.35 -30.48
N GLY A 21 24.29 -19.23 -31.62
CA GLY A 21 23.20 -18.23 -31.81
C GLY A 21 21.97 -18.55 -30.98
N MET A 22 21.55 -19.81 -30.86
CA MET A 22 20.43 -20.18 -29.98
C MET A 22 20.77 -20.07 -28.49
N ALA A 23 22.03 -20.36 -28.10
CA ALA A 23 22.47 -20.18 -26.71
C ALA A 23 22.57 -18.69 -26.30
N LEU A 24 22.92 -17.82 -27.26
CA LEU A 24 22.93 -16.36 -27.03
C LEU A 24 21.51 -15.78 -27.02
N ALA A 25 20.59 -16.23 -27.89
CA ALA A 25 19.19 -15.80 -27.88
C ALA A 25 18.44 -16.25 -26.61
N SER A 26 18.72 -17.49 -26.11
CA SER A 26 18.15 -17.94 -24.84
C SER A 26 18.73 -17.23 -23.62
N LYS A 27 20.02 -16.84 -23.64
CA LYS A 27 20.66 -16.07 -22.57
C LYS A 27 20.17 -14.61 -22.53
N THR A 28 19.91 -13.99 -23.69
CA THR A 28 19.34 -12.63 -23.73
C THR A 28 17.88 -12.60 -23.29
N SER A 29 17.10 -13.63 -23.59
CA SER A 29 15.72 -13.76 -23.11
C SER A 29 15.65 -14.01 -21.59
N PHE A 30 16.55 -14.83 -21.03
CA PHE A 30 16.66 -15.04 -19.58
C PHE A 30 17.25 -13.80 -18.86
N ALA A 31 18.24 -13.14 -19.43
CA ALA A 31 18.82 -11.93 -18.84
C ALA A 31 17.83 -10.76 -18.83
N ASN A 32 16.99 -10.60 -19.85
CA ASN A 32 15.95 -9.56 -19.86
C ASN A 32 14.85 -9.80 -18.83
N SER A 33 14.59 -11.03 -18.38
CA SER A 33 13.65 -11.29 -17.29
C SER A 33 14.24 -10.99 -15.90
N PHE A 34 15.57 -10.97 -15.76
CA PHE A 34 16.26 -10.59 -14.52
C PHE A 34 16.46 -9.07 -14.36
N PHE A 35 16.31 -8.30 -15.43
CA PHE A 35 16.44 -6.84 -15.44
C PHE A 35 15.11 -6.11 -15.77
N ALA A 36 13.96 -6.72 -15.46
CA ALA A 36 12.73 -5.95 -15.42
C ALA A 36 12.95 -4.83 -14.37
N ASP A 37 12.91 -3.57 -14.80
CA ASP A 37 13.08 -2.42 -13.92
C ASP A 37 12.13 -2.55 -12.74
N LYS A 38 12.69 -2.45 -11.52
CA LYS A 38 11.88 -2.47 -10.30
C LYS A 38 10.92 -1.29 -10.36
N PRO A 39 9.68 -1.45 -9.87
CA PRO A 39 8.73 -0.36 -9.87
C PRO A 39 9.28 0.85 -9.11
N ASN A 40 8.99 2.04 -9.64
CA ASN A 40 9.38 3.30 -9.04
C ASN A 40 8.25 4.32 -9.12
N SER A 41 7.76 4.74 -7.97
CA SER A 41 6.73 5.76 -7.82
C SER A 41 7.18 6.95 -6.96
N LEU A 42 8.49 7.12 -6.76
CA LEU A 42 9.06 8.36 -6.22
C LEU A 42 9.13 9.40 -7.35
N ILE A 43 8.22 10.36 -7.35
CA ILE A 43 8.06 11.35 -8.41
C ILE A 43 8.45 12.73 -7.87
N ASN A 44 9.54 13.29 -8.36
CA ASN A 44 10.05 14.62 -7.95
C ASN A 44 10.10 14.82 -6.42
N GLY A 45 10.50 13.77 -5.70
CA GLY A 45 10.66 13.79 -4.25
C GLY A 45 9.40 13.48 -3.43
N VAL A 46 8.25 13.26 -4.10
CA VAL A 46 6.99 12.79 -3.47
C VAL A 46 6.82 11.30 -3.73
N GLN A 47 6.72 10.51 -2.67
CA GLN A 47 6.44 9.08 -2.76
C GLN A 47 4.96 8.87 -3.03
N ILE A 48 4.61 8.36 -4.21
CA ILE A 48 3.25 7.89 -4.50
C ILE A 48 3.14 6.45 -4.05
N GLY A 49 2.14 6.16 -3.23
CA GLY A 49 1.82 4.82 -2.74
C GLY A 49 0.46 4.34 -3.25
N VAL A 50 0.08 3.14 -2.83
CA VAL A 50 -1.28 2.62 -2.96
C VAL A 50 -1.66 1.84 -1.70
N ILE A 51 -2.89 2.03 -1.21
CA ILE A 51 -3.47 1.09 -0.25
C ILE A 51 -4.07 -0.08 -1.02
N THR A 52 -3.80 -1.31 -0.58
CA THR A 52 -4.24 -2.52 -1.32
C THR A 52 -5.75 -2.70 -1.34
N TYR A 53 -6.50 -1.98 -0.50
CA TYR A 53 -7.96 -1.83 -0.61
C TYR A 53 -8.42 -1.33 -1.98
N SER A 54 -7.59 -0.58 -2.69
CA SER A 54 -7.84 -0.13 -4.07
C SER A 54 -8.09 -1.29 -5.04
N PHE A 55 -7.58 -2.49 -4.74
CA PHE A 55 -7.74 -3.69 -5.55
C PHE A 55 -8.85 -4.65 -5.06
N ARG A 56 -9.72 -4.22 -4.12
CA ARG A 56 -10.76 -5.08 -3.48
C ARG A 56 -11.74 -5.75 -4.44
N SER A 57 -11.88 -5.27 -5.66
CA SER A 57 -12.71 -5.89 -6.70
C SER A 57 -12.00 -7.02 -7.47
N MET A 58 -10.74 -7.30 -7.14
CA MET A 58 -9.88 -8.28 -7.80
C MET A 58 -9.42 -9.34 -6.80
N PRO A 59 -8.94 -10.52 -7.24
CA PRO A 59 -8.31 -11.49 -6.33
C PRO A 59 -7.17 -10.86 -5.51
N GLY A 60 -7.10 -11.16 -4.21
CA GLY A 60 -6.33 -10.39 -3.24
C GLY A 60 -5.30 -11.20 -2.44
N SER A 61 -4.66 -12.27 -2.98
CA SER A 61 -3.50 -12.87 -2.30
C SER A 61 -2.31 -11.92 -2.29
N VAL A 62 -1.36 -12.11 -1.37
CA VAL A 62 -0.17 -11.26 -1.28
C VAL A 62 0.64 -11.25 -2.59
N GLU A 63 0.68 -12.37 -3.32
CA GLU A 63 1.36 -12.50 -4.61
C GLU A 63 0.63 -11.74 -5.73
N GLN A 64 -0.71 -11.80 -5.72
CA GLN A 64 -1.54 -11.06 -6.68
C GLN A 64 -1.43 -9.55 -6.45
N LEU A 65 -1.53 -9.10 -5.19
CA LEU A 65 -1.34 -7.70 -4.81
C LEU A 65 0.06 -7.19 -5.19
N LEU A 66 1.09 -8.01 -4.97
CA LEU A 66 2.45 -7.72 -5.43
C LEU A 66 2.51 -7.48 -6.95
N GLN A 67 1.86 -8.37 -7.72
CA GLN A 67 1.85 -8.24 -9.18
C GLN A 67 1.11 -6.96 -9.61
N TYR A 68 -0.04 -6.63 -9.00
CA TYR A 68 -0.76 -5.39 -9.31
C TYR A 68 0.08 -4.14 -9.02
N CYS A 69 0.85 -4.14 -7.93
CA CYS A 69 1.75 -3.02 -7.64
C CYS A 69 2.86 -2.89 -8.70
N LYS A 70 3.40 -4.00 -9.20
CA LYS A 70 4.36 -4.00 -10.31
C LYS A 70 3.73 -3.46 -11.58
N ASP A 71 2.53 -3.92 -11.93
CA ASP A 71 1.80 -3.51 -13.13
C ASP A 71 1.46 -2.01 -13.09
N CYS A 72 1.16 -1.47 -11.89
CA CYS A 72 0.94 -0.05 -11.65
C CYS A 72 2.24 0.76 -11.57
N ASN A 73 3.42 0.12 -11.57
CA ASN A 73 4.72 0.75 -11.34
C ASN A 73 4.75 1.55 -10.02
N ILE A 74 4.22 0.95 -8.92
CA ILE A 74 4.18 1.52 -7.57
C ILE A 74 5.08 0.70 -6.65
N ASN A 75 5.94 1.38 -5.89
CA ASN A 75 6.93 0.78 -5.01
C ASN A 75 6.75 1.07 -3.52
N ALA A 76 5.61 1.61 -3.12
CA ALA A 76 5.27 1.86 -1.71
C ALA A 76 3.80 1.52 -1.46
N ILE A 77 3.52 0.70 -0.45
CA ILE A 77 2.16 0.24 -0.19
C ILE A 77 1.76 0.33 1.28
N GLU A 78 0.47 0.55 1.49
CA GLU A 78 -0.25 0.24 2.72
C GLU A 78 -0.99 -1.09 2.50
N LEU A 79 -0.63 -2.12 3.28
CA LEU A 79 -1.15 -3.48 3.13
C LEU A 79 -2.35 -3.69 4.03
N MET A 80 -3.49 -4.13 3.46
CA MET A 80 -4.65 -4.59 4.22
C MET A 80 -4.35 -5.89 4.98
N GLY A 81 -4.95 -6.04 6.16
CA GLY A 81 -4.72 -7.15 7.06
C GLY A 81 -5.04 -8.51 6.48
N ASP A 82 -6.17 -8.64 5.80
CA ASP A 82 -6.73 -9.92 5.35
C ASP A 82 -5.77 -10.74 4.49
N ALA A 83 -5.07 -10.10 3.55
CA ALA A 83 -4.13 -10.80 2.66
C ALA A 83 -2.92 -11.36 3.43
N ALA A 84 -2.36 -10.57 4.35
CA ALA A 84 -1.21 -10.98 5.16
C ALA A 84 -1.60 -12.06 6.18
N GLU A 85 -2.74 -11.90 6.86
CA GLU A 85 -3.27 -12.90 7.80
C GLU A 85 -3.58 -14.22 7.08
N ALA A 86 -4.19 -14.18 5.89
CA ALA A 86 -4.47 -15.38 5.09
C ALA A 86 -3.18 -16.11 4.66
N TYR A 87 -2.14 -15.37 4.24
CA TYR A 87 -0.83 -15.94 3.90
C TYR A 87 -0.18 -16.60 5.13
N ALA A 88 -0.32 -16.00 6.30
CA ALA A 88 0.19 -16.52 7.55
C ALA A 88 -0.64 -17.67 8.15
N GLY A 89 -1.71 -18.10 7.48
CA GLY A 89 -2.52 -19.26 7.88
C GLY A 89 -3.64 -18.94 8.87
N ALA A 90 -4.12 -17.69 8.89
CA ALA A 90 -5.27 -17.31 9.72
C ALA A 90 -6.52 -18.13 9.39
N PRO A 91 -7.39 -18.37 10.38
CA PRO A 91 -8.69 -19.02 10.18
C PRO A 91 -9.51 -18.30 9.11
N LYS A 92 -10.14 -19.07 8.22
CA LYS A 92 -11.05 -18.51 7.23
C LYS A 92 -12.45 -18.38 7.83
N TYR A 93 -13.09 -17.23 7.57
CA TYR A 93 -14.48 -17.05 7.91
C TYR A 93 -15.37 -18.03 7.11
N THR A 94 -16.25 -18.71 7.82
CA THR A 94 -17.30 -19.54 7.20
C THR A 94 -18.67 -18.96 7.61
N SER A 95 -19.55 -18.76 6.65
CA SER A 95 -20.89 -18.21 6.91
C SER A 95 -21.60 -19.02 7.99
N GLY A 96 -22.14 -18.32 9.01
CA GLY A 96 -22.79 -18.93 10.16
C GLY A 96 -21.85 -19.40 11.29
N SER A 97 -20.54 -19.20 11.17
CA SER A 97 -19.59 -19.50 12.26
C SER A 97 -19.79 -18.53 13.42
N THR A 98 -20.15 -19.06 14.59
CA THR A 98 -20.29 -18.29 15.84
C THR A 98 -18.99 -18.20 16.63
N ASP A 99 -17.98 -19.01 16.29
CA ASP A 99 -16.70 -19.15 16.99
C ASP A 99 -15.52 -18.49 16.23
N PHE A 100 -15.78 -17.84 15.08
CA PHE A 100 -14.73 -17.25 14.24
C PHE A 100 -13.89 -16.22 15.00
N ALA A 101 -14.53 -15.32 15.75
CA ALA A 101 -13.81 -14.29 16.52
C ALA A 101 -12.87 -14.91 17.58
N ALA A 102 -13.32 -15.96 18.27
CA ALA A 102 -12.50 -16.67 19.25
C ALA A 102 -11.33 -17.40 18.59
N LYS A 103 -11.55 -18.06 17.45
CA LYS A 103 -10.49 -18.71 16.67
C LYS A 103 -9.45 -17.71 16.15
N MET A 104 -9.89 -16.53 15.71
CA MET A 104 -8.98 -15.46 15.27
C MET A 104 -8.16 -14.93 16.43
N ALA A 105 -8.77 -14.68 17.60
CA ALA A 105 -8.05 -14.21 18.79
C ALA A 105 -6.99 -15.25 19.23
N ASP A 106 -7.35 -16.53 19.26
CA ASP A 106 -6.43 -17.63 19.60
C ASP A 106 -5.29 -17.75 18.59
N TRP A 107 -5.59 -17.68 17.29
CA TRP A 107 -4.58 -17.69 16.25
C TRP A 107 -3.62 -16.50 16.36
N ARG A 108 -4.12 -15.28 16.61
CA ARG A 108 -3.33 -14.06 16.75
C ARG A 108 -2.32 -14.15 17.90
N MET A 109 -2.67 -14.81 19.00
CA MET A 109 -1.73 -15.03 20.11
C MET A 109 -0.52 -15.88 19.72
N ASN A 110 -0.65 -16.76 18.73
CA ASN A 110 0.39 -17.70 18.28
C ASN A 110 0.78 -17.51 16.81
N ALA A 111 0.43 -16.38 16.21
CA ALA A 111 0.63 -16.13 14.78
C ALA A 111 2.11 -16.20 14.41
N PRO A 112 2.46 -16.90 13.30
CA PRO A 112 3.85 -17.10 12.89
C PRO A 112 4.42 -15.81 12.27
N MET A 113 5.21 -15.05 13.05
CA MET A 113 5.80 -13.77 12.62
C MET A 113 6.80 -13.94 11.46
N ASP A 114 7.39 -15.11 11.29
CA ASP A 114 8.24 -15.47 10.15
C ASP A 114 7.47 -15.38 8.82
N LYS A 115 6.17 -15.69 8.79
CA LYS A 115 5.34 -15.53 7.59
C LYS A 115 5.17 -14.07 7.18
N PHE A 116 5.06 -13.16 8.13
CA PHE A 116 5.05 -11.72 7.86
C PHE A 116 6.43 -11.23 7.37
N ALA A 117 7.51 -11.78 7.90
CA ALA A 117 8.86 -11.50 7.41
C ALA A 117 9.09 -12.07 5.99
N GLU A 118 8.51 -13.22 5.63
CA GLU A 118 8.51 -13.76 4.27
C GLU A 118 7.80 -12.81 3.29
N ILE A 119 6.63 -12.26 3.66
CA ILE A 119 5.92 -11.25 2.85
C ILE A 119 6.83 -10.02 2.65
N ARG A 120 7.42 -9.48 3.72
CA ARG A 120 8.37 -8.38 3.64
C ARG A 120 9.50 -8.65 2.66
N LYS A 121 10.10 -9.85 2.75
CA LYS A 121 11.18 -10.25 1.86
C LYS A 121 10.71 -10.30 0.41
N MET A 122 9.57 -10.92 0.13
CA MET A 122 8.97 -11.05 -1.20
C MET A 122 8.78 -9.67 -1.84
N TYR A 123 8.21 -8.70 -1.12
CA TYR A 123 7.97 -7.35 -1.61
C TYR A 123 9.28 -6.57 -1.80
N ASN A 124 10.21 -6.66 -0.86
CA ASN A 124 11.51 -5.99 -0.94
C ASN A 124 12.34 -6.52 -2.12
N ASP A 125 12.33 -7.82 -2.38
CA ASP A 125 13.02 -8.43 -3.53
C ASP A 125 12.48 -7.87 -4.86
N ALA A 126 11.17 -7.61 -4.91
CA ALA A 126 10.52 -6.94 -6.04
C ALA A 126 10.73 -5.41 -6.07
N GLY A 127 11.40 -4.82 -5.07
CA GLY A 127 11.63 -3.38 -4.98
C GLY A 127 10.44 -2.59 -4.43
N ILE A 128 9.51 -3.25 -3.74
CA ILE A 128 8.32 -2.62 -3.15
C ILE A 128 8.46 -2.60 -1.63
N LYS A 129 8.19 -1.45 -1.01
CA LYS A 129 8.21 -1.27 0.44
C LYS A 129 6.78 -1.30 0.98
N ILE A 130 6.53 -2.16 1.97
CA ILE A 130 5.33 -2.08 2.80
C ILE A 130 5.63 -1.05 3.90
N TYR A 131 5.07 0.16 3.80
CA TYR A 131 5.34 1.22 4.78
C TYR A 131 4.33 1.23 5.92
N ALA A 132 3.11 0.74 5.67
CA ALA A 132 2.03 0.63 6.65
C ALA A 132 1.26 -0.67 6.50
N TRP A 133 0.64 -1.09 7.59
CA TRP A 133 -0.27 -2.23 7.62
C TRP A 133 -1.58 -1.85 8.33
N LYS A 134 -2.71 -2.23 7.75
CA LYS A 134 -4.05 -2.02 8.31
C LYS A 134 -4.61 -3.34 8.85
N PRO A 135 -4.28 -3.72 10.12
CA PRO A 135 -4.76 -4.96 10.74
C PRO A 135 -6.21 -4.86 11.18
N ASN A 136 -6.86 -6.02 11.35
CA ASN A 136 -8.20 -6.11 11.91
C ASN A 136 -8.18 -6.38 13.44
N ALA A 137 -7.13 -5.94 14.16
CA ALA A 137 -6.88 -6.29 15.56
C ALA A 137 -6.67 -5.06 16.47
N LEU A 138 -7.14 -3.88 16.07
CA LEU A 138 -6.95 -2.62 16.80
C LEU A 138 -8.28 -1.99 17.27
N GLY A 139 -9.36 -2.75 17.28
CA GLY A 139 -10.67 -2.26 17.75
C GLY A 139 -10.87 -2.41 19.26
N SER A 140 -11.91 -1.76 19.80
CA SER A 140 -12.23 -1.76 21.23
C SER A 140 -12.49 -3.15 21.83
N LYS A 141 -12.90 -4.12 20.99
CA LYS A 141 -13.16 -5.51 21.40
C LYS A 141 -11.91 -6.39 21.41
N ASN A 142 -10.79 -5.92 20.86
CA ASN A 142 -9.55 -6.69 20.83
C ASN A 142 -8.85 -6.64 22.19
N THR A 143 -8.28 -7.78 22.56
CA THR A 143 -7.46 -7.91 23.76
C THR A 143 -6.09 -7.25 23.58
N ASP A 144 -5.35 -7.02 24.66
CA ASP A 144 -3.97 -6.53 24.58
C ASP A 144 -3.06 -7.50 23.82
N ALA A 145 -3.30 -8.80 23.91
CA ALA A 145 -2.57 -9.80 23.15
C ALA A 145 -2.78 -9.66 21.63
N GLU A 146 -4.01 -9.40 21.17
CA GLU A 146 -4.32 -9.14 19.76
C GLU A 146 -3.72 -7.81 19.28
N ILE A 147 -3.77 -6.76 20.14
CA ILE A 147 -3.13 -5.48 19.81
C ILE A 147 -1.61 -5.66 19.71
N ASN A 148 -0.97 -6.35 20.65
CA ASN A 148 0.45 -6.68 20.56
C ASN A 148 0.80 -7.49 19.31
N TYR A 149 -0.06 -8.46 18.93
CA TYR A 149 0.08 -9.17 17.66
C TYR A 149 0.13 -8.21 16.47
N ALA A 150 -0.78 -7.22 16.41
CA ALA A 150 -0.82 -6.25 15.31
C ALA A 150 0.50 -5.48 15.17
N PHE A 151 1.07 -5.03 16.28
CA PHE A 151 2.37 -4.33 16.27
C PHE A 151 3.55 -5.25 15.95
N ASN A 152 3.56 -6.49 16.48
CA ASN A 152 4.59 -7.47 16.14
C ASN A 152 4.60 -7.80 14.65
N ALA A 153 3.42 -8.02 14.05
CA ALA A 153 3.28 -8.27 12.63
C ALA A 153 3.71 -7.06 11.79
N ALA A 154 3.35 -5.83 12.21
CA ALA A 154 3.84 -4.60 11.58
C ALA A 154 5.37 -4.51 11.59
N GLY A 155 6.00 -4.86 12.72
CA GLY A 155 7.46 -4.92 12.83
C GLY A 155 8.08 -5.97 11.91
N ALA A 156 7.49 -7.18 11.83
CA ALA A 156 7.94 -8.24 10.93
C ALA A 156 7.81 -7.84 9.46
N LEU A 157 6.70 -7.16 9.08
CA LEU A 157 6.49 -6.58 7.74
C LEU A 157 7.45 -5.41 7.45
N GLY A 158 8.08 -4.81 8.47
CA GLY A 158 8.97 -3.65 8.33
C GLY A 158 8.22 -2.33 8.14
N CYS A 159 7.00 -2.25 8.63
CA CYS A 159 6.17 -1.06 8.60
C CYS A 159 6.68 0.01 9.56
N THR A 160 6.47 1.28 9.21
CA THR A 160 6.72 2.42 10.12
C THR A 160 5.51 2.70 11.01
N HIS A 161 4.32 2.31 10.58
CA HIS A 161 3.08 2.50 11.31
C HIS A 161 2.03 1.45 10.96
N VAL A 162 1.09 1.26 11.86
CA VAL A 162 -0.21 0.63 11.62
C VAL A 162 -1.23 1.71 11.34
N THR A 163 -2.30 1.37 10.58
CA THR A 163 -3.42 2.29 10.36
C THR A 163 -4.71 1.69 10.89
N VAL A 164 -5.57 2.52 11.42
CA VAL A 164 -6.87 2.15 11.98
C VAL A 164 -7.82 3.34 11.84
N GLU A 165 -9.13 3.07 11.75
CA GLU A 165 -10.13 4.11 11.85
C GLU A 165 -10.02 4.81 13.21
N LEU A 166 -10.08 6.15 13.23
CA LEU A 166 -10.05 6.90 14.50
C LEU A 166 -11.27 6.51 15.33
N PRO A 167 -11.08 5.88 16.49
CA PRO A 167 -12.21 5.52 17.35
C PRO A 167 -12.84 6.77 17.97
N GLU A 168 -14.13 6.70 18.28
CA GLU A 168 -14.82 7.71 19.08
C GLU A 168 -14.43 7.65 20.56
N ASP A 169 -13.81 6.55 20.97
CA ASP A 169 -13.43 6.25 22.35
C ASP A 169 -11.97 6.70 22.60
N ASP A 170 -11.83 7.73 23.42
CA ASP A 170 -10.53 8.30 23.82
C ASP A 170 -9.70 7.31 24.67
N GLU A 171 -10.33 6.35 25.38
CA GLU A 171 -9.60 5.31 26.12
C GLU A 171 -8.89 4.35 25.15
N LEU A 172 -9.52 4.04 24.01
CA LEU A 172 -8.89 3.20 23.01
C LEU A 172 -7.72 3.91 22.34
N THR A 173 -7.81 5.20 22.03
CA THR A 173 -6.68 5.94 21.46
C THR A 173 -5.51 6.07 22.43
N GLN A 174 -5.77 6.19 23.74
CA GLN A 174 -4.73 6.13 24.77
C GLN A 174 -4.07 4.75 24.80
N ARG A 175 -4.86 3.68 24.87
CA ARG A 175 -4.39 2.30 24.92
C ARG A 175 -3.54 1.93 23.68
N LEU A 176 -3.99 2.32 22.49
CA LEU A 176 -3.23 2.11 21.25
C LEU A 176 -1.94 2.93 21.23
N GLY A 177 -1.96 4.16 21.73
CA GLY A 177 -0.79 5.04 21.85
C GLY A 177 0.27 4.48 22.80
N ASP A 178 -0.15 3.88 23.92
CA ASP A 178 0.76 3.21 24.87
C ASP A 178 1.44 2.00 24.20
N LYS A 179 0.67 1.16 23.50
CA LYS A 179 1.21 0.01 22.74
C LYS A 179 2.11 0.45 21.58
N ALA A 180 1.76 1.50 20.88
CA ALA A 180 2.59 2.09 19.83
C ALA A 180 3.96 2.55 20.39
N THR A 181 3.96 3.14 21.59
CA THR A 181 5.17 3.56 22.31
C THR A 181 6.04 2.36 22.70
N GLU A 182 5.43 1.29 23.26
CA GLU A 182 6.14 0.04 23.59
C GLU A 182 6.86 -0.56 22.37
N HIS A 183 6.17 -0.61 21.22
CA HIS A 183 6.67 -1.22 19.99
C HIS A 183 7.49 -0.26 19.11
N LYS A 184 7.51 1.05 19.41
CA LYS A 184 8.13 2.10 18.58
C LYS A 184 7.62 2.11 17.14
N ILE A 185 6.34 1.87 16.96
CA ILE A 185 5.62 1.86 15.68
C ILE A 185 4.42 2.80 15.85
N TYR A 186 4.24 3.76 14.93
CA TYR A 186 3.14 4.71 15.04
C TYR A 186 1.77 4.05 14.80
N VAL A 187 0.72 4.68 15.36
CA VAL A 187 -0.67 4.45 14.95
C VAL A 187 -1.12 5.63 14.11
N GLY A 188 -1.37 5.40 12.83
CA GLY A 188 -1.95 6.37 11.91
C GLY A 188 -3.47 6.29 11.95
N TYR A 189 -4.11 7.26 12.58
CA TYR A 189 -5.56 7.30 12.67
C TYR A 189 -6.19 7.87 11.40
N HIS A 190 -7.00 7.05 10.74
CA HIS A 190 -7.78 7.40 9.57
C HIS A 190 -9.14 7.98 9.98
N ALA A 191 -9.68 8.91 9.22
CA ALA A 191 -11.03 9.42 9.41
C ALA A 191 -11.75 9.58 8.07
N HIS A 192 -13.06 9.36 8.09
CA HIS A 192 -13.93 9.59 6.96
C HIS A 192 -14.50 11.02 6.97
N THR A 193 -15.77 11.19 6.58
CA THR A 193 -16.39 12.51 6.44
C THR A 193 -16.77 13.19 7.78
N GLN A 194 -16.54 12.51 8.91
CA GLN A 194 -16.57 13.13 10.24
C GLN A 194 -15.33 14.00 10.53
N ALA A 195 -14.35 14.05 9.62
CA ALA A 195 -13.15 14.85 9.77
C ALA A 195 -13.45 16.33 10.05
N THR A 196 -12.73 16.89 11.01
CA THR A 196 -12.72 18.32 11.35
C THR A 196 -11.27 18.77 11.60
N PRO A 197 -10.97 20.07 11.63
CA PRO A 197 -9.62 20.55 11.93
C PRO A 197 -9.06 20.15 13.31
N THR A 198 -9.91 19.67 14.23
CA THR A 198 -9.55 19.31 15.62
C THR A 198 -9.85 17.85 15.98
N LEU A 199 -10.33 17.06 15.03
CA LEU A 199 -10.78 15.68 15.29
C LEU A 199 -9.70 14.79 15.94
N TRP A 200 -8.43 14.97 15.57
CA TRP A 200 -7.32 14.17 16.08
C TRP A 200 -6.67 14.72 17.34
N ASP A 201 -7.06 15.91 17.80
CA ASP A 201 -6.34 16.65 18.85
C ASP A 201 -6.20 15.85 20.15
N THR A 202 -7.23 15.11 20.59
CA THR A 202 -7.15 14.27 21.80
C THR A 202 -6.15 13.13 21.61
N ALA A 203 -6.28 12.33 20.56
CA ALA A 203 -5.38 11.22 20.29
C ALA A 203 -3.91 11.68 20.20
N LEU A 204 -3.66 12.82 19.52
CA LEU A 204 -2.31 13.36 19.37
C LEU A 204 -1.68 13.85 20.68
N ARG A 205 -2.50 14.29 21.67
CA ARG A 205 -2.01 14.67 23.00
C ARG A 205 -1.67 13.48 23.89
N GLN A 206 -2.29 12.31 23.63
CA GLN A 206 -2.15 11.13 24.47
C GLN A 206 -0.80 10.41 24.27
N SER A 207 -0.25 10.44 23.05
CA SER A 207 1.03 9.79 22.76
C SER A 207 1.74 10.45 21.58
N ASP A 208 3.06 10.52 21.64
CA ASP A 208 3.90 10.93 20.51
C ASP A 208 3.86 9.91 19.36
N TYR A 209 3.46 8.66 19.65
CA TYR A 209 3.29 7.61 18.65
C TYR A 209 1.87 7.53 18.06
N ASN A 210 0.92 8.33 18.56
CA ASN A 210 -0.34 8.58 17.89
C ASN A 210 -0.12 9.58 16.76
N ALA A 211 -0.56 9.25 15.57
CA ALA A 211 -0.30 9.99 14.34
C ALA A 211 -1.52 10.04 13.42
N ILE A 212 -1.41 10.77 12.34
CA ILE A 212 -2.51 10.97 11.38
C ILE A 212 -2.22 10.18 10.10
N ASN A 213 -3.17 9.33 9.70
CA ASN A 213 -3.35 8.90 8.32
C ASN A 213 -4.43 9.79 7.71
N LEU A 214 -4.04 10.87 7.05
CA LEU A 214 -4.97 11.87 6.56
C LEU A 214 -5.57 11.47 5.22
N ASP A 215 -6.89 11.27 5.17
CA ASP A 215 -7.59 11.18 3.89
C ASP A 215 -8.06 12.57 3.46
N ILE A 216 -7.44 13.11 2.40
CA ILE A 216 -7.77 14.46 1.93
C ILE A 216 -9.12 14.56 1.23
N GLY A 217 -9.58 13.47 0.60
CA GLY A 217 -10.91 13.45 -0.04
C GLY A 217 -12.03 13.40 0.98
N HIS A 218 -11.88 12.58 2.01
CA HIS A 218 -12.83 12.57 3.14
C HIS A 218 -12.82 13.87 3.90
N TYR A 219 -11.66 14.47 4.15
CA TYR A 219 -11.53 15.78 4.78
C TYR A 219 -12.29 16.85 3.99
N VAL A 220 -12.06 16.92 2.68
CA VAL A 220 -12.73 17.86 1.77
C VAL A 220 -14.24 17.64 1.75
N ALA A 221 -14.70 16.39 1.65
CA ALA A 221 -16.13 16.09 1.65
C ALA A 221 -16.80 16.46 2.97
N GLY A 222 -16.16 16.18 4.12
CA GLY A 222 -16.71 16.45 5.44
C GLY A 222 -16.68 17.93 5.82
N THR A 223 -15.57 18.64 5.54
CA THR A 223 -15.40 20.05 5.94
C THR A 223 -15.86 21.06 4.88
N SER A 224 -16.00 20.64 3.63
CA SER A 224 -16.18 21.53 2.47
C SER A 224 -15.09 22.60 2.36
N SER A 225 -13.85 22.26 2.75
CA SER A 225 -12.69 23.17 2.73
C SER A 225 -11.41 22.45 2.28
N SER A 226 -10.41 23.24 1.85
CA SER A 226 -9.10 22.71 1.49
C SER A 226 -8.37 22.10 2.70
N PRO A 227 -7.68 20.95 2.57
CA PRO A 227 -6.88 20.36 3.64
C PRO A 227 -5.52 21.03 3.81
N VAL A 228 -5.15 22.00 2.97
CA VAL A 228 -3.80 22.60 2.93
C VAL A 228 -3.37 23.17 4.26
N ASP A 229 -4.21 23.97 4.91
CA ASP A 229 -3.88 24.58 6.20
C ASP A 229 -3.77 23.53 7.31
N PHE A 230 -4.61 22.50 7.26
CA PHE A 230 -4.52 21.37 8.18
C PHE A 230 -3.19 20.60 8.00
N ILE A 231 -2.78 20.33 6.75
CA ILE A 231 -1.51 19.68 6.44
C ILE A 231 -0.33 20.52 6.92
N LEU A 232 -0.36 21.84 6.68
CA LEU A 232 0.71 22.75 7.11
C LEU A 232 0.87 22.76 8.64
N LYS A 233 -0.25 22.75 9.38
CA LYS A 233 -0.26 22.76 10.84
C LYS A 233 0.23 21.44 11.44
N ASN A 234 -0.13 20.30 10.84
CA ASN A 234 0.03 18.98 11.44
C ASN A 234 1.07 18.09 10.70
N SER A 235 1.89 18.65 9.83
CA SER A 235 2.78 17.88 8.95
C SER A 235 3.80 16.99 9.67
N ASP A 236 4.16 17.32 10.89
CA ASP A 236 5.05 16.54 11.78
C ASP A 236 4.36 15.34 12.42
N ARG A 237 3.03 15.33 12.44
CA ARG A 237 2.20 14.24 12.98
C ARG A 237 1.52 13.41 11.90
N ILE A 238 1.64 13.76 10.61
CA ILE A 238 1.14 12.97 9.48
C ILE A 238 2.18 11.90 9.12
N VAL A 239 1.80 10.61 9.16
CA VAL A 239 2.66 9.47 8.80
C VAL A 239 2.36 8.92 7.41
N SER A 240 1.15 9.10 6.91
CA SER A 240 0.72 8.77 5.55
C SER A 240 -0.52 9.60 5.18
N MET A 241 -0.81 9.69 3.90
CA MET A 241 -1.95 10.44 3.40
C MET A 241 -2.65 9.63 2.32
N HIS A 242 -3.98 9.45 2.45
CA HIS A 242 -4.79 8.91 1.37
C HIS A 242 -5.22 10.03 0.42
N ILE A 243 -5.03 9.77 -0.85
CA ILE A 243 -5.42 10.67 -1.94
C ILE A 243 -6.58 10.04 -2.68
N LYS A 244 -7.72 10.68 -2.58
CA LYS A 244 -8.92 10.40 -3.40
C LYS A 244 -9.59 11.71 -3.77
N ASP A 245 -10.38 11.68 -4.82
CA ASP A 245 -11.16 12.86 -5.23
C ASP A 245 -12.62 12.71 -4.81
N ARG A 246 -13.15 13.73 -4.17
CA ARG A 246 -14.52 13.75 -3.68
C ARG A 246 -15.18 15.11 -3.90
N LYS A 247 -16.51 15.13 -3.96
CA LYS A 247 -17.29 16.36 -3.95
C LYS A 247 -17.49 16.89 -2.52
N PHE A 248 -17.59 18.20 -2.37
CA PHE A 248 -17.99 18.86 -1.12
C PHE A 248 -19.32 18.33 -0.56
N LYS A 249 -19.63 18.68 0.69
CA LYS A 249 -20.91 18.40 1.36
C LYS A 249 -21.25 16.91 1.40
N ASN A 250 -20.30 16.10 1.83
CA ASN A 250 -20.40 14.64 1.85
C ASN A 250 -20.70 14.03 0.47
N GLY A 251 -20.28 14.73 -0.60
CA GLY A 251 -20.51 14.29 -1.96
C GLY A 251 -19.74 13.01 -2.33
N PRO A 252 -20.05 12.41 -3.48
CA PRO A 252 -19.51 11.11 -3.88
C PRO A 252 -18.01 11.18 -4.19
N ASN A 253 -17.37 10.00 -4.20
CA ASN A 253 -16.06 9.80 -4.81
C ASN A 253 -16.15 10.02 -6.33
N ALA A 254 -15.11 10.59 -6.91
CA ALA A 254 -14.99 10.90 -8.32
C ALA A 254 -13.63 10.46 -8.87
N PRO A 255 -13.50 10.20 -10.17
CA PRO A 255 -12.21 10.09 -10.82
C PRO A 255 -11.36 11.33 -10.54
N TRP A 256 -10.05 11.16 -10.40
CA TRP A 256 -9.16 12.26 -10.04
C TRP A 256 -9.20 13.40 -11.05
N GLY A 257 -9.50 14.59 -10.57
CA GLY A 257 -9.68 15.81 -11.33
C GLY A 257 -11.14 16.16 -11.66
N GLU A 258 -12.09 15.32 -11.29
CA GLU A 258 -13.53 15.53 -11.49
C GLU A 258 -14.26 15.93 -10.20
N GLY A 259 -13.58 15.80 -9.04
CA GLY A 259 -14.06 16.18 -7.71
C GLY A 259 -13.72 17.61 -7.33
N ASP A 260 -13.74 17.87 -6.05
CA ASP A 260 -13.43 19.17 -5.44
C ASP A 260 -12.15 19.09 -4.56
N THR A 261 -11.52 17.91 -4.47
CA THR A 261 -10.30 17.72 -3.70
C THR A 261 -9.11 18.39 -4.44
N PRO A 262 -8.36 19.30 -3.79
CA PRO A 262 -7.28 20.04 -4.43
C PRO A 262 -6.01 19.18 -4.55
N ILE A 263 -6.10 18.03 -5.21
CA ILE A 263 -5.02 17.00 -5.30
C ILE A 263 -3.72 17.64 -5.84
N LYS A 264 -3.80 18.43 -6.91
CA LYS A 264 -2.59 19.06 -7.50
C LYS A 264 -1.92 20.00 -6.52
N GLU A 265 -2.70 20.81 -5.80
CA GLU A 265 -2.19 21.75 -4.80
C GLU A 265 -1.49 21.02 -3.65
N VAL A 266 -2.12 19.95 -3.13
CA VAL A 266 -1.56 19.12 -2.05
C VAL A 266 -0.25 18.45 -2.51
N LEU A 267 -0.21 17.85 -3.69
CA LEU A 267 1.01 17.25 -4.23
C LEU A 267 2.12 18.28 -4.45
N ALA A 268 1.79 19.46 -4.96
CA ALA A 268 2.74 20.58 -5.12
C ALA A 268 3.26 21.06 -3.75
N LEU A 269 2.40 21.13 -2.72
CA LEU A 269 2.80 21.43 -1.34
C LEU A 269 3.78 20.37 -0.81
N MET A 270 3.48 19.09 -0.99
CA MET A 270 4.37 17.99 -0.56
C MET A 270 5.75 18.10 -1.20
N LYS A 271 5.83 18.36 -2.52
CA LYS A 271 7.07 18.59 -3.27
C LYS A 271 7.82 19.80 -2.69
N LYS A 272 7.14 20.95 -2.56
CA LYS A 272 7.73 22.22 -2.06
C LYS A 272 8.28 22.08 -0.64
N LYS A 273 7.53 21.42 0.24
CA LYS A 273 7.91 21.23 1.66
C LYS A 273 8.82 20.03 1.88
N LYS A 274 9.01 19.18 0.85
CA LYS A 274 9.82 17.95 0.91
C LYS A 274 9.32 16.97 1.99
N TYR A 275 8.00 16.88 2.15
CA TYR A 275 7.39 15.95 3.10
C TYR A 275 7.78 14.50 2.75
N LYS A 276 7.95 13.67 3.79
CA LYS A 276 8.46 12.30 3.66
C LYS A 276 7.37 11.23 3.76
N PHE A 277 6.20 11.59 4.26
CA PHE A 277 5.07 10.68 4.27
C PHE A 277 4.53 10.45 2.85
N PRO A 278 4.06 9.22 2.53
CA PRO A 278 3.58 8.90 1.19
C PRO A 278 2.22 9.55 0.90
N ALA A 279 2.02 9.87 -0.38
CA ALA A 279 0.73 10.20 -0.98
C ALA A 279 0.14 8.90 -1.58
N THR A 280 -0.80 8.29 -0.89
CA THR A 280 -1.30 6.95 -1.14
C THR A 280 -2.57 7.00 -1.97
N ILE A 281 -2.59 6.40 -3.13
CA ILE A 281 -3.80 6.24 -3.95
C ILE A 281 -4.78 5.35 -3.19
N GLU A 282 -5.98 5.86 -2.95
CA GLU A 282 -7.13 5.07 -2.51
C GLU A 282 -8.25 5.17 -3.56
N LEU A 283 -8.41 4.06 -4.29
CA LEU A 283 -9.40 3.97 -5.38
C LEU A 283 -10.76 3.62 -4.80
N GLU A 284 -11.67 4.60 -4.77
CA GLU A 284 -13.02 4.39 -4.24
C GLU A 284 -14.15 4.85 -5.18
N TYR A 285 -13.85 5.51 -6.29
CA TYR A 285 -14.87 5.79 -7.29
C TYR A 285 -15.27 4.52 -8.07
N ASN A 286 -16.44 4.53 -8.68
CA ASN A 286 -16.91 3.42 -9.47
C ASN A 286 -16.02 3.20 -10.69
N ILE A 287 -15.48 1.98 -10.80
CA ILE A 287 -14.64 1.60 -11.94
C ILE A 287 -15.48 1.60 -13.21
N PRO A 288 -15.10 2.35 -14.26
CA PRO A 288 -15.84 2.41 -15.51
C PRO A 288 -15.94 1.04 -16.19
N ALA A 289 -17.02 0.81 -16.93
CA ALA A 289 -17.19 -0.42 -17.72
C ALA A 289 -16.00 -0.62 -18.67
N GLY A 290 -15.45 -1.83 -18.72
CA GLY A 290 -14.29 -2.17 -19.55
C GLY A 290 -12.93 -1.78 -18.94
N SER A 291 -12.91 -1.19 -17.73
CA SER A 291 -11.71 -0.94 -16.95
C SER A 291 -11.59 -1.92 -15.77
N ASP A 292 -10.50 -1.82 -15.03
CA ASP A 292 -10.21 -2.58 -13.81
C ASP A 292 -9.42 -1.71 -12.83
N ALA A 293 -9.26 -2.20 -11.59
CA ALA A 293 -8.58 -1.43 -10.55
C ALA A 293 -7.12 -1.11 -10.91
N VAL A 294 -6.40 -1.99 -11.60
CA VAL A 294 -5.01 -1.74 -12.03
C VAL A 294 -4.96 -0.58 -13.02
N LYS A 295 -5.82 -0.57 -14.03
CA LYS A 295 -5.89 0.52 -15.00
C LYS A 295 -6.25 1.85 -14.35
N GLU A 296 -7.18 1.85 -13.40
CA GLU A 296 -7.60 3.08 -12.72
C GLU A 296 -6.50 3.59 -11.76
N VAL A 297 -5.79 2.72 -11.05
CA VAL A 297 -4.62 3.11 -10.23
C VAL A 297 -3.50 3.68 -11.12
N ILE A 298 -3.27 3.12 -12.31
CA ILE A 298 -2.32 3.68 -13.28
C ILE A 298 -2.74 5.11 -13.68
N LYS A 299 -4.03 5.35 -13.96
CA LYS A 299 -4.54 6.71 -14.27
C LYS A 299 -4.31 7.69 -13.13
N CYS A 300 -4.59 7.27 -11.86
CA CYS A 300 -4.33 8.10 -10.69
C CYS A 300 -2.83 8.42 -10.55
N ARG A 301 -1.95 7.42 -10.76
CA ARG A 301 -0.49 7.61 -10.73
C ARG A 301 -0.02 8.58 -11.83
N GLU A 302 -0.52 8.47 -13.05
CA GLU A 302 -0.17 9.40 -14.14
C GLU A 302 -0.73 10.82 -13.88
N TYR A 303 -1.91 10.95 -13.28
CA TYR A 303 -2.42 12.24 -12.80
C TYR A 303 -1.47 12.87 -11.78
N ALA A 304 -1.02 12.10 -10.78
CA ALA A 304 -0.05 12.58 -9.78
C ALA A 304 1.28 12.98 -10.45
N LYS A 305 1.77 12.19 -11.40
CA LYS A 305 2.99 12.51 -12.16
C LYS A 305 2.86 13.84 -12.89
N ASN A 306 1.76 14.06 -13.60
CA ASN A 306 1.50 15.32 -14.31
C ASN A 306 1.35 16.52 -13.36
N ALA A 307 0.86 16.31 -12.14
CA ALA A 307 0.76 17.36 -11.12
C ALA A 307 2.11 17.70 -10.47
N LEU A 308 3.11 16.81 -10.55
CA LEU A 308 4.41 16.96 -9.93
C LEU A 308 5.51 17.38 -10.92
N VAL A 309 5.22 17.41 -12.20
CA VAL A 309 6.14 17.97 -13.21
C VAL A 309 6.14 19.48 -13.12
#